data_b46b80822927e9405d1696df3cc435df
#
_entry.id   b46b80822927e9405d1696df3cc435df
#
_cell.length_a   1.000
_cell.length_b   1.000
_cell.length_c   1.000
_cell.angle_alpha   90.00
_cell.angle_beta   90.00
_cell.angle_gamma   90.00
#
_symmetry.space_group_name_H-M   'P 1'
#
loop_
_entity.id
_entity.type
_entity.pdbx_description
1 polymer ?
#
loop_
_entity_poly.entity_id
_entity_poly.type
_entity_poly.pdbx_seq_one_letter_code
_entity_poly.pdbx_strand_id
1 'polypeptide(L)'
;MTVTTAAEPQGSAVAAPHSGAARKRPRGRWSLPPGRRVVVAAMVWLGVLVLLYPAAAQWFEQRDQANATRELSSTLEKVGPTQRHQVLEEARAYNQRFAVGTGLPGEDYAETLLLPGSDVIARLRVPSIDLDQPIRHTLAESALIRGVGHSENSSLPVGGDGTHAVLGAHRGVAESVGFTHLPEVKVGDLVYIEVMDEVLTYRVTSTEVLEPQQAAMHPVYPDRDIISLITCTPLGVNSHRFVVTADRLMPPPVNQSAGLPSALPRFPWWAVAAGAATLCLITVIVLARREVKRDKFAAFEAGLAKLSESVAHDPTPVAPNGAAHRGTETPQ
;
A
#
# COMPACT_ATOMS: atom_id res chain seq x y z
N MET A 1 20.54 44.80 76.59
CA MET A 1 19.96 44.48 77.89
C MET A 1 19.47 43.05 77.81
N THR A 2 20.17 42.27 78.51
CA THR A 2 19.80 41.20 79.47
C THR A 2 19.28 39.94 78.81
N VAL A 3 20.09 38.83 78.66
CA VAL A 3 20.42 37.82 79.64
C VAL A 3 19.24 36.90 79.91
N THR A 4 19.18 35.57 79.68
CA THR A 4 19.84 34.52 80.45
C THR A 4 19.16 33.22 80.07
N THR A 5 19.90 32.21 79.72
CA THR A 5 20.36 31.04 80.44
C THR A 5 19.41 29.79 80.43
N ALA A 6 19.91 28.75 79.86
CA ALA A 6 20.10 27.39 80.33
C ALA A 6 18.92 26.51 80.79
N ALA A 7 18.86 25.32 80.24
CA ALA A 7 19.17 24.05 80.86
C ALA A 7 18.78 22.85 80.02
N GLU A 8 19.74 21.96 79.77
CA GLU A 8 19.53 20.53 79.53
C GLU A 8 19.06 19.82 80.82
N PRO A 9 18.40 18.63 80.73
CA PRO A 9 19.16 17.44 80.56
C PRO A 9 18.46 16.27 79.79
N GLN A 10 19.33 15.48 79.14
CA GLN A 10 19.47 14.05 79.06
C GLN A 10 18.24 13.13 79.25
N GLY A 11 17.96 12.34 78.22
CA GLY A 11 17.10 11.15 78.26
C GLY A 11 17.41 10.23 77.11
N SER A 12 18.37 9.30 77.26
CA SER A 12 18.65 8.19 76.35
C SER A 12 17.39 7.33 76.16
N ALA A 13 16.93 7.17 74.96
CA ALA A 13 16.04 6.07 74.56
C ALA A 13 16.65 5.40 73.31
N VAL A 14 17.15 4.20 73.52
CA VAL A 14 17.61 3.27 72.52
C VAL A 14 16.44 2.89 71.61
N ALA A 15 16.42 3.35 70.37
CA ALA A 15 15.47 2.93 69.38
C ALA A 15 15.97 1.67 68.66
N ALA A 16 15.23 0.61 68.79
CA ALA A 16 15.40 -0.67 68.09
C ALA A 16 15.32 -0.50 66.54
N PRO A 17 16.08 -1.25 65.76
CA PRO A 17 16.04 -1.17 64.31
C PRO A 17 14.70 -1.78 63.78
N HIS A 18 13.83 -0.95 63.26
CA HIS A 18 12.69 -1.40 62.47
C HIS A 18 13.22 -2.03 61.20
N SER A 19 13.23 -3.36 61.14
CA SER A 19 13.41 -4.11 59.88
C SER A 19 12.26 -3.78 58.94
N GLY A 20 12.57 -2.81 58.07
CA GLY A 20 11.67 -2.47 56.94
C GLY A 20 11.63 -3.62 55.95
N ALA A 21 10.72 -4.56 56.18
CA ALA A 21 10.33 -5.52 55.17
C ALA A 21 9.77 -4.73 53.98
N ALA A 22 10.57 -4.59 52.92
CA ALA A 22 10.16 -4.00 51.67
C ALA A 22 8.94 -4.79 51.16
N ARG A 23 7.75 -4.24 51.40
CA ARG A 23 6.52 -4.74 50.77
C ARG A 23 6.69 -4.66 49.26
N LYS A 24 7.01 -5.77 48.60
CA LYS A 24 6.91 -5.95 47.15
C LYS A 24 5.49 -5.60 46.77
N ARG A 25 5.28 -4.40 46.19
CA ARG A 25 4.01 -4.01 45.57
C ARG A 25 3.63 -5.12 44.59
N PRO A 26 2.42 -5.72 44.69
CA PRO A 26 1.98 -6.63 43.66
C PRO A 26 1.88 -5.84 42.36
N ARG A 27 2.80 -6.10 41.43
CA ARG A 27 2.64 -5.67 40.06
C ARG A 27 1.37 -6.37 39.58
N GLY A 28 0.29 -5.63 39.42
CA GLY A 28 -0.94 -6.08 38.79
C GLY A 28 -0.62 -6.56 37.39
N ARG A 29 -0.27 -7.82 37.26
CA ARG A 29 -0.11 -8.47 35.96
C ARG A 29 -1.52 -8.80 35.49
N TRP A 30 -2.05 -7.99 34.57
CA TRP A 30 -3.07 -8.43 33.65
C TRP A 30 -2.48 -9.53 32.78
N SER A 31 -2.35 -10.73 33.32
CA SER A 31 -1.71 -11.82 32.64
C SER A 31 -2.76 -12.72 32.02
N LEU A 32 -3.14 -12.35 30.78
CA LEU A 32 -3.81 -13.33 29.92
C LEU A 32 -2.92 -14.57 29.83
N PRO A 33 -3.49 -15.78 29.86
CA PRO A 33 -2.73 -17.00 29.65
C PRO A 33 -1.97 -16.95 28.32
N PRO A 34 -0.78 -17.58 28.22
CA PRO A 34 0.12 -17.41 27.08
C PRO A 34 -0.55 -17.70 25.73
N GLY A 35 -1.44 -18.68 25.64
CA GLY A 35 -2.21 -18.98 24.43
C GLY A 35 -3.13 -17.83 24.00
N ARG A 36 -3.85 -17.20 24.95
CA ARG A 36 -4.73 -16.05 24.63
C ARG A 36 -3.94 -14.83 24.18
N ARG A 37 -2.74 -14.59 24.71
CA ARG A 37 -1.86 -13.49 24.23
C ARG A 37 -1.45 -13.70 22.78
N VAL A 38 -1.12 -14.93 22.39
CA VAL A 38 -0.77 -15.26 21.00
C VAL A 38 -1.96 -15.04 20.07
N VAL A 39 -3.18 -15.46 20.47
CA VAL A 39 -4.40 -15.26 19.68
C VAL A 39 -4.68 -13.75 19.50
N VAL A 40 -4.64 -12.98 20.58
CA VAL A 40 -4.85 -11.52 20.50
C VAL A 40 -3.79 -10.86 19.64
N ALA A 41 -2.51 -11.21 19.79
CA ALA A 41 -1.44 -10.67 18.97
C ALA A 41 -1.60 -11.03 17.49
N ALA A 42 -2.05 -12.24 17.18
CA ALA A 42 -2.34 -12.68 15.81
C ALA A 42 -3.52 -11.90 15.20
N MET A 43 -4.59 -11.65 15.99
CA MET A 43 -5.72 -10.84 15.52
C MET A 43 -5.31 -9.39 15.26
N VAL A 44 -4.50 -8.78 16.14
CA VAL A 44 -3.98 -7.44 15.96
C VAL A 44 -3.08 -7.38 14.72
N TRP A 45 -2.19 -8.36 14.54
CA TRP A 45 -1.33 -8.46 13.37
C TRP A 45 -2.14 -8.55 12.08
N LEU A 46 -3.16 -9.41 12.03
CA LEU A 46 -4.06 -9.53 10.88
C LEU A 46 -4.78 -8.20 10.60
N GLY A 47 -5.29 -7.53 11.64
CA GLY A 47 -5.91 -6.22 11.52
C GLY A 47 -4.96 -5.16 10.94
N VAL A 48 -3.70 -5.16 11.37
CA VAL A 48 -2.67 -4.27 10.81
C VAL A 48 -2.43 -4.56 9.33
N LEU A 49 -2.33 -5.84 8.91
CA LEU A 49 -2.15 -6.20 7.51
C LEU A 49 -3.34 -5.77 6.64
N VAL A 50 -4.56 -5.93 7.13
CA VAL A 50 -5.77 -5.47 6.42
C VAL A 50 -5.76 -3.96 6.25
N LEU A 51 -5.37 -3.20 7.28
CA LEU A 51 -5.27 -1.73 7.21
C LEU A 51 -4.13 -1.26 6.27
N LEU A 52 -3.06 -2.03 6.14
CA LEU A 52 -1.92 -1.70 5.26
C LEU A 52 -2.16 -2.14 3.81
N TYR A 53 -3.17 -3.00 3.55
CA TYR A 53 -3.44 -3.54 2.21
C TYR A 53 -3.63 -2.45 1.14
N PRO A 54 -4.46 -1.39 1.35
CA PRO A 54 -4.63 -0.36 0.33
C PRO A 54 -3.33 0.38 0.00
N ALA A 55 -2.51 0.68 1.01
CA ALA A 55 -1.22 1.34 0.79
C ALA A 55 -0.22 0.45 0.03
N ALA A 56 -0.24 -0.86 0.29
CA ALA A 56 0.57 -1.82 -0.45
C ALA A 56 0.09 -1.94 -1.91
N ALA A 57 -1.22 -2.10 -2.13
CA ALA A 57 -1.81 -2.22 -3.46
C ALA A 57 -1.49 -0.99 -4.32
N GLN A 58 -1.68 0.23 -3.79
CA GLN A 58 -1.34 1.47 -4.49
C GLN A 58 0.15 1.58 -4.82
N TRP A 59 1.03 1.13 -3.91
CA TRP A 59 2.48 1.18 -4.16
C TRP A 59 2.90 0.25 -5.30
N PHE A 60 2.36 -0.97 -5.35
CA PHE A 60 2.64 -1.91 -6.44
C PHE A 60 2.10 -1.37 -7.75
N GLU A 61 0.89 -0.82 -7.76
CA GLU A 61 0.28 -0.22 -8.94
C GLU A 61 1.12 0.96 -9.49
N GLN A 62 1.53 1.90 -8.64
CA GLN A 62 2.42 3.01 -9.05
C GLN A 62 3.74 2.50 -9.63
N ARG A 63 4.27 1.41 -9.08
CA ARG A 63 5.49 0.79 -9.59
C ARG A 63 5.28 0.20 -10.98
N ASP A 64 4.15 -0.50 -11.19
CA ASP A 64 3.84 -1.11 -12.47
C ASP A 64 3.55 -0.05 -13.55
N GLN A 65 2.87 1.04 -13.20
CA GLN A 65 2.66 2.19 -14.07
C GLN A 65 4.00 2.87 -14.45
N ALA A 66 4.88 3.10 -13.47
CA ALA A 66 6.21 3.66 -13.74
C ALA A 66 7.07 2.72 -14.62
N ASN A 67 6.94 1.41 -14.45
CA ASN A 67 7.62 0.43 -15.29
C ASN A 67 7.06 0.44 -16.71
N ALA A 68 5.73 0.49 -16.89
CA ALA A 68 5.09 0.58 -18.21
C ALA A 68 5.52 1.84 -18.97
N THR A 69 5.61 2.99 -18.30
CA THR A 69 6.09 4.23 -18.91
C THR A 69 7.58 4.13 -19.31
N ARG A 70 8.41 3.44 -18.51
CA ARG A 70 9.82 3.19 -18.86
C ARG A 70 9.96 2.21 -20.01
N GLU A 71 9.12 1.18 -20.05
CA GLU A 71 9.08 0.24 -21.16
C GLU A 71 8.73 0.94 -22.47
N LEU A 72 7.73 1.85 -22.45
CA LEU A 72 7.43 2.71 -23.59
C LEU A 72 8.67 3.50 -24.01
N SER A 73 9.34 4.20 -23.09
CA SER A 73 10.56 4.97 -23.40
C SER A 73 11.65 4.09 -24.00
N SER A 74 11.89 2.90 -23.44
CA SER A 74 12.89 1.95 -23.96
C SER A 74 12.51 1.36 -25.33
N THR A 75 11.21 1.23 -25.60
CA THR A 75 10.69 0.79 -26.90
C THR A 75 10.85 1.89 -27.94
N LEU A 76 10.56 3.13 -27.56
CA LEU A 76 10.81 4.30 -28.42
C LEU A 76 12.29 4.46 -28.78
N GLU A 77 13.22 4.21 -27.87
CA GLU A 77 14.65 4.23 -28.16
C GLU A 77 15.05 3.18 -29.22
N LYS A 78 14.40 2.03 -29.25
CA LYS A 78 14.65 0.95 -30.24
C LYS A 78 14.03 1.24 -31.60
N VAL A 79 12.95 2.02 -31.62
CA VAL A 79 12.28 2.45 -32.85
C VAL A 79 13.03 3.67 -33.40
N GLY A 80 13.49 3.60 -34.64
CA GLY A 80 14.25 4.68 -35.27
C GLY A 80 13.40 5.96 -35.40
N PRO A 81 14.05 7.16 -35.45
CA PRO A 81 13.35 8.45 -35.54
C PRO A 81 12.37 8.53 -36.72
N THR A 82 12.77 7.98 -37.85
CA THR A 82 11.93 7.95 -39.07
C THR A 82 10.64 7.17 -38.87
N GLN A 83 10.74 6.03 -38.22
CA GLN A 83 9.56 5.19 -37.95
C GLN A 83 8.65 5.85 -36.93
N ARG A 84 9.20 6.47 -35.86
CA ARG A 84 8.38 7.23 -34.87
C ARG A 84 7.63 8.37 -35.54
N HIS A 85 8.30 9.13 -36.43
CA HIS A 85 7.68 10.18 -37.20
C HIS A 85 6.57 9.65 -38.11
N GLN A 86 6.79 8.50 -38.78
CA GLN A 86 5.79 7.89 -39.64
C GLN A 86 4.54 7.50 -38.85
N VAL A 87 4.70 6.79 -37.68
CA VAL A 87 3.57 6.41 -36.81
C VAL A 87 2.80 7.64 -36.32
N LEU A 88 3.49 8.74 -36.02
CA LEU A 88 2.85 9.97 -35.60
C LEU A 88 2.06 10.65 -36.75
N GLU A 89 2.59 10.65 -37.95
CA GLU A 89 1.89 11.20 -39.14
C GLU A 89 0.68 10.34 -39.52
N GLU A 90 0.77 9.02 -39.42
CA GLU A 90 -0.38 8.13 -39.61
C GLU A 90 -1.49 8.40 -38.58
N ALA A 91 -1.13 8.64 -37.30
CA ALA A 91 -2.07 9.00 -36.24
C ALA A 91 -2.72 10.38 -36.48
N ARG A 92 -1.94 11.35 -37.00
CA ARG A 92 -2.48 12.67 -37.40
C ARG A 92 -3.43 12.54 -38.57
N ALA A 93 -3.09 11.75 -39.58
CA ALA A 93 -3.96 11.48 -40.72
C ALA A 93 -5.26 10.78 -40.27
N TYR A 94 -5.20 9.88 -39.28
CA TYR A 94 -6.38 9.30 -38.64
C TYR A 94 -7.26 10.40 -38.02
N ASN A 95 -6.68 11.29 -37.20
CA ASN A 95 -7.41 12.39 -36.58
C ASN A 95 -8.07 13.32 -37.62
N GLN A 96 -7.39 13.63 -38.72
CA GLN A 96 -7.96 14.45 -39.79
C GLN A 96 -9.20 13.78 -40.44
N ARG A 97 -9.14 12.48 -40.74
CA ARG A 97 -10.28 11.74 -41.26
C ARG A 97 -11.46 11.72 -40.27
N PHE A 98 -11.14 11.55 -38.97
CA PHE A 98 -12.13 11.58 -37.92
C PHE A 98 -12.81 12.95 -37.78
N ALA A 99 -12.03 14.04 -37.79
CA ALA A 99 -12.52 15.41 -37.65
C ALA A 99 -13.46 15.84 -38.79
N VAL A 100 -13.19 15.44 -40.04
CA VAL A 100 -14.02 15.77 -41.20
C VAL A 100 -15.16 14.77 -41.43
N GLY A 101 -15.32 13.79 -40.54
CA GLY A 101 -16.40 12.79 -40.63
C GLY A 101 -16.28 11.82 -41.80
N THR A 102 -15.10 11.69 -42.41
CA THR A 102 -14.84 10.74 -43.50
C THR A 102 -14.31 9.39 -43.01
N GLY A 103 -13.87 9.30 -41.73
CA GLY A 103 -13.55 8.08 -41.03
C GLY A 103 -14.65 7.66 -40.06
N LEU A 104 -14.92 6.37 -39.92
CA LEU A 104 -15.80 5.86 -38.88
C LEU A 104 -15.04 5.74 -37.56
N PRO A 105 -15.69 6.03 -36.43
CA PRO A 105 -15.09 5.75 -35.13
C PRO A 105 -14.64 4.28 -35.05
N GLY A 106 -13.39 4.05 -34.66
CA GLY A 106 -12.83 2.70 -34.51
C GLY A 106 -12.30 2.05 -35.80
N GLU A 107 -12.54 2.62 -36.99
CA GLU A 107 -11.92 2.15 -38.22
C GLU A 107 -10.44 2.44 -38.21
N ASP A 108 -9.60 1.42 -38.42
CA ASP A 108 -8.13 1.47 -38.32
C ASP A 108 -7.58 1.86 -36.93
N TYR A 109 -8.46 2.10 -35.95
CA TYR A 109 -8.03 2.52 -34.62
C TYR A 109 -7.09 1.51 -33.97
N ALA A 110 -7.45 0.23 -34.03
CA ALA A 110 -6.75 -0.85 -33.34
C ALA A 110 -5.26 -0.98 -33.75
N GLU A 111 -4.88 -0.49 -34.92
CA GLU A 111 -3.53 -0.59 -35.47
C GLU A 111 -2.77 0.74 -35.42
N THR A 112 -3.48 1.86 -35.17
CA THR A 112 -2.88 3.21 -35.19
C THR A 112 -2.22 3.57 -33.84
N LEU A 113 -1.04 4.18 -33.92
CA LEU A 113 -0.26 4.65 -32.75
C LEU A 113 0.26 3.53 -31.83
N LEU A 114 0.15 2.27 -32.21
CA LEU A 114 0.69 1.15 -31.47
C LEU A 114 2.15 0.86 -31.81
N LEU A 115 2.92 0.60 -30.77
CA LEU A 115 4.29 0.05 -30.90
C LEU A 115 4.27 -1.46 -30.63
N PRO A 116 5.13 -2.24 -31.34
CA PRO A 116 5.16 -3.69 -31.17
C PRO A 116 5.37 -4.11 -29.71
N GLY A 117 4.43 -4.91 -29.19
CA GLY A 117 4.51 -5.48 -27.84
C GLY A 117 4.06 -4.54 -26.70
N SER A 118 3.56 -3.34 -27.02
CA SER A 118 3.06 -2.38 -26.02
C SER A 118 1.63 -1.95 -26.32
N ASP A 119 0.77 -1.88 -25.30
CA ASP A 119 -0.54 -1.26 -25.37
C ASP A 119 -0.52 0.21 -24.89
N VAL A 120 0.66 0.73 -24.54
CA VAL A 120 0.87 2.12 -24.13
C VAL A 120 1.19 2.96 -25.34
N ILE A 121 0.38 4.00 -25.59
CA ILE A 121 0.45 4.88 -26.75
C ILE A 121 1.08 6.25 -26.43
N ALA A 122 0.97 6.69 -25.17
CA ALA A 122 1.46 7.98 -24.71
C ALA A 122 1.60 7.97 -23.18
N ARG A 123 2.06 9.10 -22.62
CA ARG A 123 2.16 9.37 -21.20
C ARG A 123 1.41 10.65 -20.86
N LEU A 124 0.59 10.60 -19.80
CA LEU A 124 -0.15 11.74 -19.27
C LEU A 124 0.51 12.25 -17.99
N ARG A 125 0.72 13.56 -17.92
CA ARG A 125 1.22 14.21 -16.72
C ARG A 125 0.40 15.45 -16.37
N VAL A 126 0.01 15.53 -15.06
CA VAL A 126 -0.68 16.69 -14.48
C VAL A 126 0.03 17.04 -13.18
N PRO A 127 1.06 17.93 -13.23
CA PRO A 127 1.93 18.19 -12.07
C PRO A 127 1.19 18.75 -10.85
N SER A 128 0.09 19.49 -11.04
CA SER A 128 -0.68 20.08 -9.93
C SER A 128 -1.29 19.03 -8.98
N ILE A 129 -1.44 17.78 -9.44
CA ILE A 129 -1.99 16.67 -8.67
C ILE A 129 -1.02 15.47 -8.60
N ASP A 130 0.26 15.68 -8.92
CA ASP A 130 1.33 14.65 -8.95
C ASP A 130 0.94 13.43 -9.80
N LEU A 131 0.18 13.64 -10.89
CA LEU A 131 -0.24 12.60 -11.83
C LEU A 131 0.83 12.37 -12.89
N ASP A 132 1.24 11.11 -13.05
CA ASP A 132 2.20 10.66 -14.07
C ASP A 132 1.88 9.21 -14.43
N GLN A 133 1.14 9.01 -15.54
CA GLN A 133 0.60 7.70 -15.89
C GLN A 133 0.69 7.39 -17.39
N PRO A 134 0.86 6.10 -17.75
CA PRO A 134 0.75 5.66 -19.13
C PRO A 134 -0.69 5.82 -19.64
N ILE A 135 -0.83 6.24 -20.90
CA ILE A 135 -2.07 6.22 -21.66
C ILE A 135 -2.09 4.93 -22.47
N ARG A 136 -3.13 4.11 -22.24
CA ARG A 136 -3.35 2.86 -22.94
C ARG A 136 -4.36 3.03 -24.07
N HIS A 137 -4.26 2.16 -25.05
CA HIS A 137 -5.02 2.23 -26.30
C HIS A 137 -6.53 1.89 -26.18
N THR A 138 -7.07 1.71 -24.98
CA THR A 138 -8.50 1.35 -24.79
C THR A 138 -9.01 1.77 -23.43
N LEU A 139 -10.34 1.92 -23.30
CA LEU A 139 -11.07 2.07 -22.03
C LEU A 139 -11.51 0.73 -21.43
N ALA A 140 -11.01 -0.42 -21.92
CA ALA A 140 -11.31 -1.72 -21.31
C ALA A 140 -10.86 -1.76 -19.84
N GLU A 141 -11.59 -2.50 -19.01
CA GLU A 141 -11.32 -2.62 -17.57
C GLU A 141 -9.87 -3.02 -17.27
N SER A 142 -9.32 -3.95 -18.05
CA SER A 142 -7.92 -4.39 -17.93
C SER A 142 -6.88 -3.28 -18.19
N ALA A 143 -7.23 -2.26 -18.96
CA ALA A 143 -6.40 -1.08 -19.19
C ALA A 143 -6.59 -0.05 -18.08
N LEU A 144 -7.84 0.20 -17.65
CA LEU A 144 -8.17 1.19 -16.62
C LEU A 144 -7.62 0.83 -15.22
N ILE A 145 -7.50 -0.44 -14.90
CA ILE A 145 -6.80 -0.90 -13.68
C ILE A 145 -5.32 -0.53 -13.74
N ARG A 146 -4.70 -0.55 -14.92
CA ARG A 146 -3.26 -0.33 -15.12
C ARG A 146 -2.87 1.10 -15.51
N GLY A 147 -3.79 2.05 -15.53
CA GLY A 147 -3.50 3.45 -15.87
C GLY A 147 -4.68 4.19 -16.47
N VAL A 148 -4.36 5.12 -17.38
CA VAL A 148 -5.31 5.92 -18.12
C VAL A 148 -5.62 5.24 -19.45
N GLY A 149 -6.89 5.12 -19.78
CA GLY A 149 -7.33 4.59 -21.08
C GLY A 149 -7.74 5.71 -22.04
N HIS A 150 -7.56 5.48 -23.34
CA HIS A 150 -8.03 6.36 -24.41
C HIS A 150 -9.36 5.85 -24.98
N SER A 151 -10.29 6.77 -25.28
CA SER A 151 -11.58 6.47 -25.87
C SER A 151 -11.48 6.28 -27.39
N GLU A 152 -11.86 5.11 -27.88
CA GLU A 152 -11.86 4.77 -29.31
C GLU A 152 -12.80 5.68 -30.15
N ASN A 153 -13.79 6.31 -29.49
CA ASN A 153 -14.75 7.22 -30.10
C ASN A 153 -14.29 8.68 -30.04
N SER A 154 -12.99 8.93 -29.93
CA SER A 154 -12.41 10.27 -29.86
C SER A 154 -11.13 10.34 -30.69
N SER A 155 -10.63 11.56 -30.92
CA SER A 155 -9.34 11.75 -31.60
C SER A 155 -8.20 11.12 -30.79
N LEU A 156 -7.21 10.56 -31.46
CA LEU A 156 -5.96 10.12 -30.83
C LEU A 156 -5.24 11.29 -30.15
N PRO A 157 -4.49 11.06 -29.07
CA PRO A 157 -3.85 12.11 -28.27
C PRO A 157 -2.53 12.60 -28.91
N VAL A 158 -2.57 12.90 -30.21
CA VAL A 158 -1.43 13.41 -31.00
C VAL A 158 -1.63 14.86 -31.40
N GLY A 159 -2.71 15.49 -30.94
CA GLY A 159 -3.06 16.87 -31.22
C GLY A 159 -3.49 17.13 -32.66
N GLY A 160 -3.67 18.40 -32.97
CA GLY A 160 -4.09 18.91 -34.29
C GLY A 160 -5.37 19.72 -34.23
N ASP A 161 -5.57 20.62 -35.19
CA ASP A 161 -6.80 21.40 -35.29
C ASP A 161 -7.99 20.48 -35.57
N GLY A 162 -9.11 20.77 -34.92
CA GLY A 162 -10.31 19.96 -35.06
C GLY A 162 -10.22 18.62 -34.33
N THR A 163 -9.40 18.51 -33.27
CA THR A 163 -9.27 17.27 -32.48
C THR A 163 -9.83 17.40 -31.07
N HIS A 164 -10.39 16.30 -30.57
CA HIS A 164 -10.81 16.17 -29.18
C HIS A 164 -10.46 14.77 -28.69
N ALA A 165 -9.36 14.64 -27.96
CA ALA A 165 -8.95 13.37 -27.35
C ALA A 165 -9.60 13.20 -25.98
N VAL A 166 -10.11 12.01 -25.69
CA VAL A 166 -10.80 11.69 -24.44
C VAL A 166 -10.05 10.59 -23.70
N LEU A 167 -9.67 10.89 -22.47
CA LEU A 167 -8.94 10.01 -21.58
C LEU A 167 -9.77 9.70 -20.33
N GLY A 168 -9.88 8.43 -19.99
CA GLY A 168 -10.64 7.96 -18.83
C GLY A 168 -9.76 7.18 -17.87
N ALA A 169 -10.06 7.28 -16.57
CA ALA A 169 -9.48 6.41 -15.56
C ALA A 169 -10.42 6.26 -14.37
N HIS A 170 -10.22 5.19 -13.61
CA HIS A 170 -10.93 4.96 -12.35
C HIS A 170 -10.61 6.01 -11.28
N ARG A 171 -11.51 6.11 -10.30
CA ARG A 171 -11.36 6.96 -9.13
C ARG A 171 -11.67 6.19 -7.86
N GLY A 172 -10.73 6.19 -6.89
CA GLY A 172 -10.92 5.60 -5.57
C GLY A 172 -11.02 4.08 -5.56
N VAL A 173 -10.44 3.41 -6.55
CA VAL A 173 -10.27 1.97 -6.59
C VAL A 173 -8.98 1.64 -5.86
N ALA A 174 -9.01 0.59 -5.01
CA ALA A 174 -7.85 0.24 -4.17
C ALA A 174 -6.64 -0.23 -4.99
N GLU A 175 -6.90 -0.78 -6.16
CA GLU A 175 -5.91 -1.33 -7.08
C GLU A 175 -5.38 -0.29 -8.09
N SER A 176 -5.93 0.93 -8.14
CA SER A 176 -5.51 1.93 -9.13
C SER A 176 -5.52 3.34 -8.55
N VAL A 177 -4.41 4.07 -8.71
CA VAL A 177 -4.36 5.50 -8.41
C VAL A 177 -5.28 6.27 -9.36
N GLY A 178 -5.28 5.88 -10.64
CA GLY A 178 -6.16 6.42 -11.67
C GLY A 178 -6.30 7.96 -11.61
N PHE A 179 -7.52 8.43 -11.70
CA PHE A 179 -7.89 9.83 -11.56
C PHE A 179 -8.44 10.19 -10.18
N THR A 180 -7.91 9.57 -9.12
CA THR A 180 -8.37 9.80 -7.73
C THR A 180 -8.32 11.28 -7.33
N HIS A 181 -7.27 11.98 -7.74
CA HIS A 181 -7.05 13.40 -7.43
C HIS A 181 -7.52 14.36 -8.54
N LEU A 182 -8.12 13.86 -9.62
CA LEU A 182 -8.59 14.72 -10.73
C LEU A 182 -9.50 15.87 -10.29
N PRO A 183 -10.40 15.74 -9.29
CA PRO A 183 -11.20 16.86 -8.81
C PRO A 183 -10.44 17.99 -8.12
N GLU A 184 -9.16 17.81 -7.84
CA GLU A 184 -8.29 18.85 -7.28
C GLU A 184 -7.69 19.77 -8.36
N VAL A 185 -7.79 19.38 -9.63
CA VAL A 185 -7.36 20.16 -10.80
C VAL A 185 -8.18 21.43 -10.92
N LYS A 186 -7.52 22.52 -11.25
CA LYS A 186 -8.12 23.87 -11.37
C LYS A 186 -7.97 24.41 -12.79
N VAL A 187 -8.88 25.29 -13.17
CA VAL A 187 -8.74 26.08 -14.40
C VAL A 187 -7.41 26.84 -14.36
N GLY A 188 -6.64 26.73 -15.46
CA GLY A 188 -5.30 27.28 -15.61
C GLY A 188 -4.16 26.29 -15.38
N ASP A 189 -4.42 25.13 -14.74
CA ASP A 189 -3.42 24.07 -14.57
C ASP A 189 -2.96 23.54 -15.93
N LEU A 190 -1.74 22.98 -15.93
CA LEU A 190 -1.14 22.44 -17.14
C LEU A 190 -1.25 20.92 -17.16
N VAL A 191 -1.58 20.40 -18.34
CA VAL A 191 -1.64 18.99 -18.67
C VAL A 191 -0.66 18.72 -19.80
N TYR A 192 0.14 17.68 -19.68
CA TYR A 192 1.13 17.28 -20.67
C TYR A 192 0.82 15.89 -21.19
N ILE A 193 0.85 15.73 -22.51
CA ILE A 193 0.86 14.45 -23.18
C ILE A 193 2.18 14.28 -23.88
N GLU A 194 2.92 13.27 -23.49
CA GLU A 194 4.18 12.87 -24.13
C GLU A 194 3.87 11.70 -25.07
N VAL A 195 3.97 11.93 -26.37
CA VAL A 195 3.66 10.94 -27.41
C VAL A 195 4.79 10.90 -28.41
N MET A 196 5.33 9.71 -28.67
CA MET A 196 6.55 9.54 -29.49
C MET A 196 7.66 10.49 -29.01
N ASP A 197 8.10 11.41 -29.88
CA ASP A 197 9.14 12.41 -29.57
C ASP A 197 8.56 13.79 -29.23
N GLU A 198 7.24 13.91 -29.11
CA GLU A 198 6.58 15.20 -28.91
C GLU A 198 5.97 15.33 -27.52
N VAL A 199 5.99 16.57 -27.03
CA VAL A 199 5.29 16.96 -25.80
C VAL A 199 4.21 17.96 -26.14
N LEU A 200 2.98 17.54 -25.96
CA LEU A 200 1.81 18.36 -26.17
C LEU A 200 1.42 19.00 -24.83
N THR A 201 1.32 20.31 -24.79
CA THR A 201 0.94 21.05 -23.58
C THR A 201 -0.45 21.61 -23.73
N TYR A 202 -1.29 21.34 -22.75
CA TYR A 202 -2.66 21.85 -22.68
C TYR A 202 -2.84 22.65 -21.39
N ARG A 203 -3.77 23.62 -21.42
CA ARG A 203 -4.20 24.37 -20.24
C ARG A 203 -5.65 24.08 -19.94
N VAL A 204 -5.95 23.74 -18.70
CA VAL A 204 -7.32 23.49 -18.25
C VAL A 204 -8.18 24.75 -18.40
N THR A 205 -9.28 24.60 -19.10
CA THR A 205 -10.25 25.68 -19.40
C THR A 205 -11.57 25.51 -18.67
N SER A 206 -12.00 24.28 -18.38
CA SER A 206 -13.16 24.01 -17.54
C SER A 206 -13.04 22.74 -16.71
N THR A 207 -13.81 22.69 -15.61
CA THR A 207 -14.06 21.50 -14.79
C THR A 207 -15.54 21.40 -14.50
N GLU A 208 -16.16 20.29 -14.84
CA GLU A 208 -17.61 20.12 -14.79
C GLU A 208 -18.01 18.77 -14.22
N VAL A 209 -19.21 18.71 -13.60
CA VAL A 209 -19.84 17.44 -13.21
C VAL A 209 -21.04 17.23 -14.13
N LEU A 210 -20.99 16.19 -14.94
CA LEU A 210 -21.97 15.89 -15.98
C LEU A 210 -22.63 14.52 -15.74
N GLU A 211 -23.79 14.33 -16.28
CA GLU A 211 -24.39 13.00 -16.40
C GLU A 211 -23.56 12.12 -17.37
N PRO A 212 -23.58 10.79 -17.23
CA PRO A 212 -22.78 9.91 -18.08
C PRO A 212 -23.01 10.11 -19.57
N GLN A 213 -24.26 10.35 -19.98
CA GLN A 213 -24.64 10.57 -21.38
C GLN A 213 -24.08 11.89 -21.93
N GLN A 214 -24.09 12.95 -21.12
CA GLN A 214 -23.54 14.25 -21.48
C GLN A 214 -22.00 14.17 -21.58
N ALA A 215 -21.38 13.49 -20.64
CA ALA A 215 -19.94 13.28 -20.63
C ALA A 215 -19.43 12.39 -21.78
N ALA A 216 -20.31 11.62 -22.40
CA ALA A 216 -20.00 10.82 -23.60
C ALA A 216 -20.05 11.64 -24.90
N MET A 217 -20.57 12.86 -24.85
CA MET A 217 -20.59 13.77 -26.01
C MET A 217 -19.26 14.53 -26.04
N HIS A 218 -18.51 14.36 -27.12
CA HIS A 218 -17.19 14.98 -27.30
C HIS A 218 -17.24 15.89 -28.54
N PRO A 219 -17.75 17.12 -28.40
CA PRO A 219 -17.86 18.02 -29.54
C PRO A 219 -16.46 18.37 -30.07
N VAL A 220 -16.32 18.31 -31.38
CA VAL A 220 -15.13 18.71 -32.11
C VAL A 220 -15.35 20.13 -32.63
N TYR A 221 -14.39 21.01 -32.43
CA TYR A 221 -14.38 22.39 -32.92
C TYR A 221 -13.28 22.54 -33.94
N PRO A 222 -13.56 23.01 -35.18
CA PRO A 222 -12.61 22.95 -36.29
C PRO A 222 -11.24 23.61 -36.05
N ASP A 223 -11.22 24.60 -35.17
CA ASP A 223 -10.06 25.44 -34.84
C ASP A 223 -9.46 25.19 -33.47
N ARG A 224 -9.88 24.11 -32.79
CA ARG A 224 -9.41 23.78 -31.46
C ARG A 224 -8.81 22.39 -31.40
N ASP A 225 -7.77 22.26 -30.56
CA ASP A 225 -7.15 21.01 -30.16
C ASP A 225 -7.43 20.83 -28.65
N ILE A 226 -8.27 19.88 -28.31
CA ILE A 226 -8.88 19.71 -26.98
C ILE A 226 -8.55 18.32 -26.43
N ILE A 227 -8.34 18.26 -25.12
CA ILE A 227 -8.37 17.00 -24.36
C ILE A 227 -9.39 17.07 -23.25
N SER A 228 -10.05 15.94 -22.98
CA SER A 228 -10.90 15.75 -21.81
C SER A 228 -10.39 14.60 -20.95
N LEU A 229 -10.22 14.86 -19.64
CA LEU A 229 -9.94 13.85 -18.63
C LEU A 229 -11.22 13.55 -17.86
N ILE A 230 -11.67 12.28 -17.85
CA ILE A 230 -12.98 11.89 -17.34
C ILE A 230 -12.84 10.82 -16.27
N THR A 231 -13.53 11.02 -15.14
CA THR A 231 -13.62 10.02 -14.06
C THR A 231 -15.01 9.97 -13.43
N CYS A 232 -15.27 8.94 -12.64
CA CYS A 232 -16.54 8.78 -11.92
C CYS A 232 -16.62 9.69 -10.69
N THR A 233 -17.83 10.19 -10.39
CA THR A 233 -18.13 11.01 -9.21
C THR A 233 -19.61 10.86 -8.81
N PRO A 234 -20.02 11.09 -7.52
CA PRO A 234 -19.18 11.10 -6.32
C PRO A 234 -18.50 9.76 -6.06
N LEU A 235 -17.44 9.78 -5.23
CA LEU A 235 -16.69 8.58 -4.87
C LEU A 235 -17.61 7.50 -4.26
N GLY A 236 -17.55 6.27 -4.78
CA GLY A 236 -18.37 5.14 -4.32
C GLY A 236 -19.81 5.13 -4.82
N VAL A 237 -20.36 6.25 -5.33
CA VAL A 237 -21.71 6.34 -5.94
C VAL A 237 -21.62 6.26 -7.45
N ASN A 238 -20.67 6.95 -8.08
CA ASN A 238 -20.35 6.90 -9.51
C ASN A 238 -21.50 7.28 -10.45
N SER A 239 -22.48 8.05 -9.97
CA SER A 239 -23.68 8.43 -10.72
C SER A 239 -23.41 9.46 -11.82
N HIS A 240 -22.34 10.25 -11.69
CA HIS A 240 -21.95 11.31 -12.60
C HIS A 240 -20.49 11.12 -13.07
N ARG A 241 -20.07 11.99 -13.98
CA ARG A 241 -18.68 12.08 -14.45
C ARG A 241 -18.12 13.44 -14.09
N PHE A 242 -16.92 13.44 -13.51
CA PHE A 242 -16.12 14.64 -13.37
C PHE A 242 -15.26 14.77 -14.63
N VAL A 243 -15.42 15.88 -15.33
CA VAL A 243 -14.76 16.15 -16.62
C VAL A 243 -13.87 17.37 -16.45
N VAL A 244 -12.61 17.22 -16.81
CA VAL A 244 -11.63 18.31 -16.94
C VAL A 244 -11.37 18.50 -18.41
N THR A 245 -11.65 19.68 -18.95
CA THR A 245 -11.38 20.04 -20.34
C THR A 245 -10.20 20.96 -20.41
N ALA A 246 -9.29 20.72 -21.34
CA ALA A 246 -8.11 21.53 -21.54
C ALA A 246 -7.86 21.78 -23.04
N ASP A 247 -7.45 23.01 -23.36
CA ASP A 247 -7.12 23.45 -24.72
C ASP A 247 -5.61 23.45 -24.94
N ARG A 248 -5.20 23.14 -26.17
CA ARG A 248 -3.83 23.20 -26.61
C ARG A 248 -3.23 24.57 -26.38
N LEU A 249 -2.03 24.60 -25.81
CA LEU A 249 -1.28 25.82 -25.60
C LEU A 249 -0.21 25.98 -26.69
N MET A 250 -0.33 27.04 -27.50
CA MET A 250 0.60 27.35 -28.55
C MET A 250 1.07 28.84 -28.44
N PRO A 251 2.35 29.14 -28.42
CA PRO A 251 3.47 28.21 -28.36
C PRO A 251 3.53 27.48 -27.01
N PRO A 252 4.07 26.25 -26.98
CA PRO A 252 4.18 25.51 -25.73
C PRO A 252 5.12 26.23 -24.76
N PRO A 253 4.83 26.27 -23.45
CA PRO A 253 5.76 26.80 -22.46
C PRO A 253 6.99 25.89 -22.38
N VAL A 254 8.12 26.47 -21.95
CA VAL A 254 9.33 25.69 -21.72
C VAL A 254 9.04 24.72 -20.56
N ASN A 255 8.88 23.44 -20.88
CA ASN A 255 8.63 22.39 -19.90
C ASN A 255 9.95 21.72 -19.50
N GLN A 256 10.45 22.08 -18.32
CA GLN A 256 11.69 21.51 -17.79
C GLN A 256 11.58 20.05 -17.37
N SER A 257 10.36 19.53 -17.25
CA SER A 257 10.10 18.15 -16.81
C SER A 257 9.68 17.20 -17.94
N ALA A 258 9.60 17.68 -19.18
CA ALA A 258 9.30 16.84 -20.34
C ALA A 258 10.43 15.85 -20.59
N GLY A 259 10.08 14.61 -20.94
CA GLY A 259 11.04 13.54 -21.22
C GLY A 259 11.79 13.00 -20.00
N LEU A 260 11.48 13.45 -18.79
CA LEU A 260 12.04 12.86 -17.57
C LEU A 260 11.46 11.47 -17.32
N PRO A 261 12.29 10.51 -16.86
CA PRO A 261 11.78 9.20 -16.44
C PRO A 261 10.70 9.35 -15.38
N SER A 262 9.67 8.50 -15.44
CA SER A 262 8.67 8.44 -14.38
C SER A 262 9.31 8.18 -13.03
N ALA A 263 8.92 8.97 -12.03
CA ALA A 263 9.41 8.77 -10.67
C ALA A 263 8.98 7.40 -10.16
N LEU A 264 9.91 6.68 -9.53
CA LEU A 264 9.55 5.48 -8.78
C LEU A 264 8.66 5.85 -7.59
N PRO A 265 7.73 4.98 -7.20
CA PRO A 265 6.93 5.21 -6.00
C PRO A 265 7.84 5.46 -4.79
N ARG A 266 7.37 6.29 -3.88
CA ARG A 266 8.08 6.62 -2.64
C ARG A 266 8.42 5.36 -1.86
N PHE A 267 9.37 5.48 -0.92
CA PHE A 267 9.80 4.38 -0.07
C PHE A 267 8.61 3.65 0.57
N PRO A 268 8.55 2.30 0.53
CA PRO A 268 7.39 1.52 0.97
C PRO A 268 7.32 1.44 2.52
N TRP A 269 6.93 2.51 3.19
CA TRP A 269 6.78 2.55 4.65
C TRP A 269 5.80 1.51 5.18
N TRP A 270 4.81 1.11 4.36
CA TRP A 270 3.89 0.02 4.69
C TRP A 270 4.61 -1.31 4.91
N ALA A 271 5.68 -1.59 4.15
CA ALA A 271 6.47 -2.81 4.31
C ALA A 271 7.26 -2.81 5.62
N VAL A 272 7.76 -1.64 6.04
CA VAL A 272 8.42 -1.47 7.34
C VAL A 272 7.42 -1.70 8.48
N ALA A 273 6.22 -1.13 8.38
CA ALA A 273 5.16 -1.31 9.38
C ALA A 273 4.71 -2.79 9.46
N ALA A 274 4.52 -3.46 8.32
CA ALA A 274 4.19 -4.89 8.25
C ALA A 274 5.31 -5.76 8.86
N GLY A 275 6.57 -5.44 8.55
CA GLY A 275 7.73 -6.12 9.12
C GLY A 275 7.83 -5.95 10.64
N ALA A 276 7.63 -4.75 11.14
CA ALA A 276 7.61 -4.46 12.58
C ALA A 276 6.47 -5.21 13.30
N ALA A 277 5.27 -5.21 12.73
CA ALA A 277 4.13 -5.96 13.27
C ALA A 277 4.41 -7.48 13.31
N THR A 278 5.04 -8.00 12.25
CA THR A 278 5.44 -9.42 12.18
C THR A 278 6.49 -9.76 13.23
N LEU A 279 7.48 -8.90 13.42
CA LEU A 279 8.51 -9.08 14.45
C LEU A 279 7.91 -9.05 15.87
N CYS A 280 6.95 -8.14 16.12
CA CYS A 280 6.19 -8.11 17.36
C CYS A 280 5.45 -9.42 17.62
N LEU A 281 4.73 -9.95 16.62
CA LEU A 281 4.03 -11.22 16.72
C LEU A 281 4.99 -12.38 17.05
N ILE A 282 6.10 -12.48 16.32
CA ILE A 282 7.15 -13.49 16.56
C ILE A 282 7.66 -13.39 18.00
N THR A 283 7.93 -12.18 18.46
CA THR A 283 8.41 -11.93 19.83
C THR A 283 7.40 -12.43 20.87
N VAL A 284 6.10 -12.13 20.69
CA VAL A 284 5.04 -12.62 21.58
C VAL A 284 4.98 -14.15 21.59
N ILE A 285 5.07 -14.79 20.42
CA ILE A 285 5.07 -16.26 20.30
C ILE A 285 6.29 -16.86 21.01
N VAL A 286 7.48 -16.32 20.83
CA VAL A 286 8.70 -16.82 21.46
C VAL A 286 8.62 -16.67 22.98
N LEU A 287 8.15 -15.53 23.47
CA LEU A 287 7.98 -15.29 24.91
C LEU A 287 6.94 -16.24 25.50
N ALA A 288 5.81 -16.43 24.85
CA ALA A 288 4.76 -17.37 25.26
C ALA A 288 5.27 -18.82 25.32
N ARG A 289 6.04 -19.26 24.32
CA ARG A 289 6.65 -20.60 24.29
C ARG A 289 7.69 -20.79 25.42
N ARG A 290 8.49 -19.75 25.72
CA ARG A 290 9.46 -19.78 26.83
C ARG A 290 8.73 -19.87 28.18
N GLU A 291 7.64 -19.14 28.37
CA GLU A 291 6.82 -19.17 29.58
C GLU A 291 6.25 -20.59 29.80
N VAL A 292 5.60 -21.19 28.78
CA VAL A 292 5.07 -22.56 28.84
C VAL A 292 6.15 -23.61 29.15
N LYS A 293 7.35 -23.47 28.58
CA LYS A 293 8.47 -24.39 28.89
C LYS A 293 8.92 -24.25 30.34
N ARG A 294 9.03 -23.03 30.85
CA ARG A 294 9.43 -22.77 32.26
C ARG A 294 8.41 -23.32 33.23
N ASP A 295 7.10 -23.14 32.95
CA ASP A 295 6.04 -23.63 33.81
C ASP A 295 5.99 -25.17 33.83
N LYS A 296 6.21 -25.84 32.70
CA LYS A 296 6.32 -27.30 32.63
C LYS A 296 7.54 -27.82 33.40
N PHE A 297 8.68 -27.15 33.33
CA PHE A 297 9.87 -27.54 34.06
C PHE A 297 9.69 -27.36 35.56
N ALA A 298 9.13 -26.24 36.01
CA ALA A 298 8.79 -26.00 37.41
C ALA A 298 7.78 -27.00 37.97
N ALA A 299 6.76 -27.40 37.16
CA ALA A 299 5.79 -28.42 37.56
C ALA A 299 6.46 -29.81 37.66
N PHE A 300 7.39 -30.15 36.81
CA PHE A 300 8.17 -31.39 36.88
C PHE A 300 9.05 -31.44 38.16
N GLU A 301 9.81 -30.36 38.45
CA GLU A 301 10.59 -30.28 39.71
C GLU A 301 9.73 -30.39 40.96
N ALA A 302 8.59 -29.70 40.98
CA ALA A 302 7.63 -29.80 42.09
C ALA A 302 7.05 -31.24 42.26
N GLY A 303 6.85 -31.93 41.11
CA GLY A 303 6.44 -33.35 41.13
C GLY A 303 7.49 -34.28 41.73
N LEU A 304 8.78 -34.07 41.32
CA LEU A 304 9.89 -34.83 41.90
C LEU A 304 10.07 -34.59 43.42
N ALA A 305 9.94 -33.34 43.87
CA ALA A 305 10.03 -32.98 45.26
C ALA A 305 8.92 -33.69 46.10
N LYS A 306 7.71 -33.73 45.62
CA LYS A 306 6.59 -34.44 46.26
C LYS A 306 6.83 -35.95 46.33
N LEU A 307 7.39 -36.56 45.28
CA LEU A 307 7.73 -37.99 45.30
C LEU A 307 8.83 -38.31 46.32
N SER A 308 9.85 -37.48 46.40
CA SER A 308 10.93 -37.64 47.42
C SER A 308 10.40 -37.52 48.83
N GLU A 309 9.46 -36.62 49.11
CA GLU A 309 8.83 -36.43 50.39
C GLU A 309 7.94 -37.62 50.77
N SER A 310 7.18 -38.20 49.80
CA SER A 310 6.37 -39.39 49.96
C SER A 310 7.21 -40.65 50.30
N VAL A 311 8.39 -40.81 49.64
CA VAL A 311 9.31 -41.93 49.91
C VAL A 311 9.98 -41.78 51.30
N ALA A 312 10.21 -40.57 51.77
CA ALA A 312 10.77 -40.29 53.09
C ALA A 312 9.77 -40.53 54.24
N HIS A 313 8.45 -40.51 53.97
CA HIS A 313 7.40 -40.60 54.99
C HIS A 313 6.81 -42.02 55.14
N ASP A 314 7.18 -43.02 54.32
CA ASP A 314 6.77 -44.43 54.45
C ASP A 314 7.99 -45.33 54.72
N PRO A 315 8.46 -45.39 56.01
CA PRO A 315 9.44 -46.37 56.42
C PRO A 315 8.72 -47.70 56.68
N THR A 316 8.30 -48.42 55.63
CA THR A 316 7.99 -49.82 55.78
C THR A 316 9.22 -50.57 56.28
N PRO A 317 9.24 -51.13 57.49
CA PRO A 317 10.38 -51.89 57.95
C PRO A 317 10.50 -53.15 57.13
N VAL A 318 11.59 -53.31 56.43
CA VAL A 318 11.99 -54.58 55.81
C VAL A 318 12.15 -55.56 56.96
N ALA A 319 11.18 -56.48 57.11
CA ALA A 319 11.28 -57.59 58.03
C ALA A 319 12.51 -58.47 57.67
N PRO A 320 13.40 -58.76 58.64
CA PRO A 320 14.51 -59.67 58.39
C PRO A 320 13.96 -61.10 58.20
N ASN A 321 14.23 -61.66 57.07
CA ASN A 321 14.02 -63.08 56.82
C ASN A 321 14.89 -63.86 57.80
N GLY A 322 14.21 -64.38 58.89
CA GLY A 322 14.75 -65.26 59.90
C GLY A 322 14.98 -66.66 59.34
N ALA A 323 16.14 -67.09 59.60
CA ALA A 323 16.81 -68.38 59.60
C ALA A 323 15.94 -69.69 59.65
N ALA A 324 16.36 -70.58 58.85
CA ALA A 324 16.68 -71.99 59.05
C ALA A 324 15.84 -72.79 60.01
N HIS A 325 15.13 -73.84 59.56
CA HIS A 325 15.12 -75.08 60.26
C HIS A 325 15.41 -76.25 59.28
N ARG A 326 16.50 -76.90 59.60
CA ARG A 326 16.83 -78.29 59.19
C ARG A 326 15.86 -79.28 59.84
N GLY A 327 15.45 -80.22 59.12
CA GLY A 327 14.73 -81.41 59.63
C GLY A 327 14.88 -82.50 58.60
N THR A 328 15.82 -83.39 58.92
CA THR A 328 16.06 -84.67 58.34
C THR A 328 14.83 -85.58 58.49
N GLU A 329 14.50 -86.39 57.48
CA GLU A 329 14.43 -87.86 57.63
C GLU A 329 13.89 -88.49 56.33
N THR A 330 14.64 -89.46 55.83
CA THR A 330 14.34 -90.55 54.92
C THR A 330 13.78 -91.77 55.79
N PRO A 331 13.35 -92.94 55.26
CA PRO A 331 12.81 -93.40 53.99
C PRO A 331 11.57 -94.33 54.13
N GLN A 332 10.80 -94.59 53.20
CA GLN A 332 10.46 -95.92 52.62
C GLN A 332 9.68 -95.73 51.30
#